data_20f39d8da3acb3e4244139a72542962f
#
_entry.id   20f39d8da3acb3e4244139a72542962f
#
_cell.length_a   1.000
_cell.length_b   1.000
_cell.length_c   1.000
_cell.angle_alpha   90.00
_cell.angle_beta   90.00
_cell.angle_gamma   90.00
#
_symmetry.space_group_name_H-M   'P 1'
#
loop_
_entity.id
_entity.type
_entity.pdbx_description
1 polymer ?
#
loop_
_entity_poly.entity_id
_entity_poly.type
_entity_poly.pdbx_seq_one_letter_code
_entity_poly.pdbx_strand_id
1 'polypeptide(L)'
;MSHVKAFVKKYWITAVLIVAICGGYWGVTHAGLLDSVLFPTPERIWKAFMTYADTMPLNFTSSMALLIPSLALGTVIALALGVLMGMNRRVRDTIYPIVYAISVVPAILLSPFALHLAPSFTAASMFLIVYNTIWATLFATVTGIMTIDKRYLDNAATLCLSGPRKLVKVIVPAAMPSILSGFVTSLRSSFLVLVFAEMYSAQYGMGYFVKKNADFGLYDNTWAGFLFMILVLVVVMQIFEKIKNHLLRWTMD
;
A
#
# COMPACT_ATOMS: atom_id res chain seq x y z
N MET A 1 -9.32 30.00 -15.74
CA MET A 1 -10.00 29.20 -16.80
C MET A 1 -9.07 28.28 -17.61
N SER A 2 -7.76 28.53 -17.71
CA SER A 2 -6.80 27.69 -18.48
C SER A 2 -6.52 26.33 -17.85
N HIS A 3 -6.35 26.25 -16.53
CA HIS A 3 -6.04 25.01 -15.81
C HIS A 3 -7.18 23.96 -15.87
N VAL A 4 -8.44 24.39 -15.80
CA VAL A 4 -9.61 23.48 -15.89
C VAL A 4 -9.73 22.90 -17.29
N LYS A 5 -9.53 23.72 -18.35
CA LYS A 5 -9.55 23.23 -19.73
C LYS A 5 -8.42 22.22 -20.02
N ALA A 6 -7.23 22.46 -19.49
CA ALA A 6 -6.09 21.55 -19.62
C ALA A 6 -6.35 20.22 -18.87
N PHE A 7 -6.92 20.29 -17.67
CA PHE A 7 -7.32 19.12 -16.89
C PHE A 7 -8.38 18.28 -17.60
N VAL A 8 -9.45 18.90 -18.08
CA VAL A 8 -10.51 18.23 -18.84
C VAL A 8 -9.93 17.60 -20.10
N LYS A 9 -9.11 18.32 -20.89
CA LYS A 9 -8.48 17.80 -22.10
C LYS A 9 -7.56 16.59 -21.82
N LYS A 10 -6.95 16.54 -20.64
CA LYS A 10 -6.06 15.43 -20.25
C LYS A 10 -6.83 14.18 -19.82
N TYR A 11 -7.96 14.35 -19.11
CA TYR A 11 -8.65 13.23 -18.45
C TYR A 11 -10.02 12.89 -19.03
N TRP A 12 -10.47 13.53 -20.13
CA TRP A 12 -11.79 13.28 -20.69
C TRP A 12 -12.00 11.83 -21.14
N ILE A 13 -10.96 11.19 -21.72
CA ILE A 13 -11.02 9.78 -22.11
C ILE A 13 -11.22 8.88 -20.89
N THR A 14 -10.48 9.14 -19.81
CA THR A 14 -10.63 8.42 -18.56
C THR A 14 -12.03 8.59 -17.98
N ALA A 15 -12.57 9.81 -18.00
CA ALA A 15 -13.93 10.09 -17.55
C ALA A 15 -14.97 9.33 -18.39
N VAL A 16 -14.84 9.34 -19.72
CA VAL A 16 -15.73 8.60 -20.63
C VAL A 16 -15.65 7.09 -20.34
N LEU A 17 -14.46 6.53 -20.14
CA LEU A 17 -14.31 5.11 -19.82
C LEU A 17 -14.96 4.75 -18.47
N ILE A 18 -14.80 5.58 -17.44
CA ILE A 18 -15.45 5.37 -16.15
C ILE A 18 -16.97 5.40 -16.29
N VAL A 19 -17.50 6.42 -17.01
CA VAL A 19 -18.95 6.54 -17.26
C VAL A 19 -19.46 5.34 -18.07
N ALA A 20 -18.71 4.88 -19.07
CA ALA A 20 -19.09 3.70 -19.86
C ALA A 20 -19.10 2.41 -19.02
N ILE A 21 -18.12 2.21 -18.12
CA ILE A 21 -18.09 1.06 -17.23
C ILE A 21 -19.27 1.11 -16.23
N CYS A 22 -19.48 2.26 -15.58
CA CYS A 22 -20.60 2.44 -14.65
C CYS A 22 -21.97 2.29 -15.33
N GLY A 23 -22.14 2.90 -16.52
CA GLY A 23 -23.35 2.79 -17.31
C GLY A 23 -23.59 1.36 -17.84
N GLY A 24 -22.53 0.67 -18.25
CA GLY A 24 -22.59 -0.73 -18.64
C GLY A 24 -23.02 -1.64 -17.47
N TYR A 25 -22.44 -1.45 -16.29
CA TYR A 25 -22.85 -2.17 -15.08
C TYR A 25 -24.31 -1.89 -14.72
N TRP A 26 -24.73 -0.63 -14.75
CA TRP A 26 -26.13 -0.22 -14.53
C TRP A 26 -27.07 -0.89 -15.52
N GLY A 27 -26.75 -0.84 -16.81
CA GLY A 27 -27.57 -1.46 -17.87
C GLY A 27 -27.69 -2.97 -17.73
N VAL A 28 -26.58 -3.67 -17.47
CA VAL A 28 -26.56 -5.14 -17.35
C VAL A 28 -27.31 -5.62 -16.10
N THR A 29 -27.20 -4.90 -14.97
CA THR A 29 -27.92 -5.24 -13.73
C THR A 29 -29.42 -4.98 -13.84
N HIS A 30 -29.86 -3.92 -14.53
CA HIS A 30 -31.28 -3.64 -14.76
C HIS A 30 -31.92 -4.53 -15.83
N ALA A 31 -31.13 -4.98 -16.81
CA ALA A 31 -31.60 -5.92 -17.82
C ALA A 31 -31.78 -7.36 -17.27
N GLY A 32 -31.40 -7.61 -16.02
CA GLY A 32 -31.50 -8.94 -15.40
C GLY A 32 -30.57 -9.99 -16.02
N LEU A 33 -29.49 -9.56 -16.68
CA LEU A 33 -28.49 -10.45 -17.32
C LEU A 33 -27.54 -11.07 -16.28
N LEU A 34 -27.47 -10.51 -15.07
CA LEU A 34 -26.67 -11.01 -13.95
C LEU A 34 -27.57 -11.43 -12.80
N ASP A 35 -27.07 -12.36 -11.98
CA ASP A 35 -27.74 -12.74 -10.74
C ASP A 35 -27.89 -11.51 -9.84
N SER A 36 -29.13 -11.14 -9.55
CA SER A 36 -29.47 -9.94 -8.79
C SER A 36 -29.07 -10.02 -7.30
N VAL A 37 -28.74 -11.21 -6.79
CA VAL A 37 -28.23 -11.41 -5.44
C VAL A 37 -26.73 -11.11 -5.42
N LEU A 38 -25.96 -11.67 -6.35
CA LEU A 38 -24.49 -11.50 -6.40
C LEU A 38 -24.07 -10.13 -6.94
N PHE A 39 -24.87 -9.57 -7.87
CA PHE A 39 -24.59 -8.30 -8.55
C PHE A 39 -25.76 -7.32 -8.35
N PRO A 40 -25.81 -6.67 -7.16
CA PRO A 40 -26.87 -5.72 -6.85
C PRO A 40 -26.81 -4.48 -7.74
N THR A 41 -27.98 -3.85 -7.95
CA THR A 41 -28.02 -2.58 -8.69
C THR A 41 -27.30 -1.46 -7.94
N PRO A 42 -26.76 -0.44 -8.63
CA PRO A 42 -26.08 0.68 -8.00
C PRO A 42 -26.91 1.38 -6.91
N GLU A 43 -28.23 1.44 -7.07
CA GLU A 43 -29.14 2.03 -6.09
C GLU A 43 -29.19 1.22 -4.77
N ARG A 44 -29.17 -0.12 -4.89
CA ARG A 44 -29.13 -1.01 -3.72
C ARG A 44 -27.78 -0.86 -3.00
N ILE A 45 -26.68 -0.77 -3.74
CA ILE A 45 -25.34 -0.54 -3.17
C ILE A 45 -25.29 0.81 -2.46
N TRP A 46 -25.84 1.86 -3.08
CA TRP A 46 -25.89 3.20 -2.48
C TRP A 46 -26.72 3.23 -1.20
N LYS A 47 -27.88 2.59 -1.22
CA LYS A 47 -28.75 2.45 -0.03
C LYS A 47 -28.01 1.72 1.10
N ALA A 48 -27.32 0.62 0.79
CA ALA A 48 -26.51 -0.12 1.75
C ALA A 48 -25.38 0.77 2.34
N PHE A 49 -24.68 1.53 1.47
CA PHE A 49 -23.64 2.47 1.91
C PHE A 49 -24.21 3.50 2.90
N MET A 50 -25.36 4.10 2.62
CA MET A 50 -26.01 5.07 3.51
C MET A 50 -26.45 4.44 4.82
N THR A 51 -26.94 3.20 4.80
CA THR A 51 -27.37 2.46 6.00
C THR A 51 -26.20 2.21 6.96
N TYR A 52 -25.00 1.98 6.43
CA TYR A 52 -23.80 1.69 7.21
C TYR A 52 -22.81 2.87 7.29
N ALA A 53 -23.23 4.08 6.89
CA ALA A 53 -22.37 5.27 6.89
C ALA A 53 -21.75 5.56 8.27
N ASP A 54 -22.45 5.28 9.35
CA ASP A 54 -21.96 5.50 10.73
C ASP A 54 -20.91 4.46 11.15
N THR A 55 -20.94 3.26 10.56
CA THR A 55 -19.98 2.18 10.90
C THR A 55 -18.73 2.17 10.03
N MET A 56 -18.79 2.77 8.84
CA MET A 56 -17.64 2.85 7.90
C MET A 56 -16.43 3.58 8.52
N PRO A 57 -16.57 4.73 9.21
CA PRO A 57 -15.46 5.39 9.87
C PRO A 57 -14.79 4.54 10.96
N LEU A 58 -15.58 3.76 11.72
CA LEU A 58 -15.05 2.86 12.74
C LEU A 58 -14.19 1.75 12.10
N ASN A 59 -14.67 1.13 11.04
CA ASN A 59 -13.93 0.11 10.31
C ASN A 59 -12.66 0.70 9.67
N PHE A 60 -12.75 1.90 9.12
CA PHE A 60 -11.59 2.62 8.58
C PHE A 60 -10.53 2.89 9.65
N THR A 61 -10.92 3.44 10.80
CA THR A 61 -9.99 3.74 11.89
C THR A 61 -9.35 2.48 12.46
N SER A 62 -10.09 1.39 12.58
CA SER A 62 -9.56 0.09 12.99
C SER A 62 -8.50 -0.42 12.02
N SER A 63 -8.78 -0.38 10.71
CA SER A 63 -7.83 -0.78 9.67
C SER A 63 -6.58 0.10 9.67
N MET A 64 -6.72 1.41 9.82
CA MET A 64 -5.58 2.34 9.84
C MET A 64 -4.75 2.19 11.12
N ALA A 65 -5.36 1.86 12.25
CA ALA A 65 -4.67 1.58 13.51
C ALA A 65 -3.75 0.34 13.43
N LEU A 66 -4.06 -0.61 12.55
CA LEU A 66 -3.17 -1.73 12.24
C LEU A 66 -2.13 -1.36 11.17
N LEU A 67 -2.56 -0.72 10.10
CA LEU A 67 -1.73 -0.46 8.93
C LEU A 67 -0.60 0.51 9.23
N ILE A 68 -0.90 1.66 9.84
CA ILE A 68 0.07 2.75 10.02
C ILE A 68 1.28 2.30 10.87
N PRO A 69 1.11 1.74 12.09
CA PRO A 69 2.26 1.32 12.89
C PRO A 69 3.02 0.15 12.25
N SER A 70 2.33 -0.75 11.56
CA SER A 70 2.97 -1.86 10.86
C SER A 70 3.82 -1.38 9.68
N LEU A 71 3.31 -0.45 8.88
CA LEU A 71 4.07 0.20 7.79
C LEU A 71 5.29 0.95 8.34
N ALA A 72 5.13 1.70 9.43
CA ALA A 72 6.23 2.43 10.05
C ALA A 72 7.33 1.48 10.50
N LEU A 73 6.98 0.43 11.25
CA LEU A 73 7.93 -0.57 11.75
C LEU A 73 8.62 -1.32 10.58
N GLY A 74 7.84 -1.81 9.62
CA GLY A 74 8.39 -2.51 8.46
C GLY A 74 9.32 -1.64 7.62
N THR A 75 8.97 -0.36 7.45
CA THR A 75 9.83 0.61 6.74
C THR A 75 11.13 0.88 7.48
N VAL A 76 11.09 1.05 8.81
CA VAL A 76 12.31 1.23 9.61
C VAL A 76 13.23 0.03 9.49
N ILE A 77 12.70 -1.19 9.60
CA ILE A 77 13.48 -2.42 9.42
C ILE A 77 14.07 -2.49 8.00
N ALA A 78 13.24 -2.22 6.99
CA ALA A 78 13.66 -2.25 5.59
C ALA A 78 14.78 -1.24 5.29
N LEU A 79 14.68 -0.02 5.81
CA LEU A 79 15.70 1.01 5.66
C LEU A 79 16.99 0.63 6.39
N ALA A 80 16.90 0.14 7.63
CA ALA A 80 18.07 -0.26 8.39
C ALA A 80 18.86 -1.38 7.69
N LEU A 81 18.17 -2.46 7.28
CA LEU A 81 18.77 -3.57 6.55
C LEU A 81 19.22 -3.16 5.15
N GLY A 82 18.41 -2.37 4.44
CA GLY A 82 18.70 -1.90 3.09
C GLY A 82 19.92 -1.00 3.03
N VAL A 83 20.08 -0.09 4.00
CA VAL A 83 21.28 0.76 4.14
C VAL A 83 22.50 -0.09 4.47
N LEU A 84 22.37 -1.01 5.42
CA LEU A 84 23.48 -1.89 5.81
C LEU A 84 24.00 -2.71 4.62
N MET A 85 23.09 -3.30 3.85
CA MET A 85 23.42 -4.10 2.66
C MET A 85 23.87 -3.24 1.48
N GLY A 86 23.27 -2.06 1.28
CA GLY A 86 23.61 -1.14 0.20
C GLY A 86 25.01 -0.57 0.34
N MET A 87 25.43 -0.26 1.57
CA MET A 87 26.73 0.33 1.87
C MET A 87 27.86 -0.70 2.00
N ASN A 88 27.56 -1.93 2.41
CA ASN A 88 28.59 -2.94 2.70
C ASN A 88 28.46 -4.15 1.77
N ARG A 89 29.43 -4.26 0.84
CA ARG A 89 29.45 -5.36 -0.13
C ARG A 89 29.50 -6.74 0.54
N ARG A 90 30.32 -6.91 1.58
CA ARG A 90 30.44 -8.21 2.28
C ARG A 90 29.14 -8.64 2.92
N VAL A 91 28.49 -7.70 3.63
CA VAL A 91 27.18 -7.95 4.25
C VAL A 91 26.13 -8.28 3.18
N ARG A 92 26.11 -7.52 2.08
CA ARG A 92 25.20 -7.79 0.97
C ARG A 92 25.43 -9.17 0.38
N ASP A 93 26.66 -9.49 -0.01
CA ASP A 93 26.97 -10.75 -0.69
C ASP A 93 26.65 -11.98 0.20
N THR A 94 26.72 -11.82 1.54
CA THR A 94 26.38 -12.88 2.49
C THR A 94 24.88 -12.97 2.79
N ILE A 95 24.20 -11.83 3.02
CA ILE A 95 22.83 -11.80 3.52
C ILE A 95 21.79 -11.79 2.39
N TYR A 96 22.12 -11.18 1.24
CA TYR A 96 21.18 -11.02 0.13
C TYR A 96 20.52 -12.34 -0.34
N PRO A 97 21.26 -13.45 -0.51
CA PRO A 97 20.65 -14.71 -0.93
C PRO A 97 19.60 -15.23 0.06
N ILE A 98 19.87 -15.08 1.37
CA ILE A 98 18.95 -15.52 2.45
C ILE A 98 17.71 -14.62 2.46
N VAL A 99 17.89 -13.32 2.43
CA VAL A 99 16.81 -12.32 2.39
C VAL A 99 15.94 -12.51 1.15
N TYR A 100 16.57 -12.75 0.01
CA TYR A 100 15.86 -13.02 -1.24
C TYR A 100 15.01 -14.30 -1.15
N ALA A 101 15.58 -15.39 -0.64
CA ALA A 101 14.84 -16.64 -0.48
C ALA A 101 13.62 -16.50 0.45
N ILE A 102 13.78 -15.77 1.57
CA ILE A 102 12.68 -15.51 2.51
C ILE A 102 11.62 -14.59 1.87
N SER A 103 12.02 -13.59 1.10
CA SER A 103 11.10 -12.61 0.48
C SER A 103 10.15 -13.21 -0.55
N VAL A 104 10.49 -14.38 -1.11
CA VAL A 104 9.64 -15.10 -2.07
C VAL A 104 8.41 -15.71 -1.40
N VAL A 105 8.45 -15.94 -0.07
CA VAL A 105 7.32 -16.51 0.67
C VAL A 105 6.22 -15.46 0.81
N PRO A 106 5.02 -15.65 0.24
CA PRO A 106 3.91 -14.70 0.40
C PRO A 106 3.46 -14.59 1.87
N ALA A 107 3.30 -13.36 2.36
CA ALA A 107 2.85 -13.11 3.73
C ALA A 107 1.56 -13.85 4.09
N ILE A 108 0.64 -13.97 3.13
CA ILE A 108 -0.66 -14.64 3.30
C ILE A 108 -0.49 -16.11 3.68
N LEU A 109 0.52 -16.79 3.15
CA LEU A 109 0.78 -18.20 3.50
C LEU A 109 1.27 -18.39 4.94
N LEU A 110 1.79 -17.32 5.55
CA LEU A 110 2.20 -17.34 6.95
C LEU A 110 1.03 -17.09 7.92
N SER A 111 -0.17 -16.73 7.41
CA SER A 111 -1.30 -16.35 8.27
C SER A 111 -1.74 -17.44 9.24
N PRO A 112 -1.85 -18.74 8.90
CA PRO A 112 -2.24 -19.77 9.88
C PRO A 112 -1.23 -19.87 11.02
N PHE A 113 0.07 -19.79 10.71
CA PHE A 113 1.14 -19.83 11.70
C PHE A 113 1.14 -18.58 12.58
N ALA A 114 1.02 -17.40 11.97
CA ALA A 114 0.98 -16.13 12.69
C ALA A 114 -0.22 -16.08 13.66
N LEU A 115 -1.41 -16.49 13.22
CA LEU A 115 -2.62 -16.49 14.06
C LEU A 115 -2.54 -17.51 15.20
N HIS A 116 -1.83 -18.63 15.02
CA HIS A 116 -1.69 -19.65 16.05
C HIS A 116 -0.60 -19.33 17.08
N LEU A 117 0.49 -18.71 16.63
CA LEU A 117 1.67 -18.45 17.48
C LEU A 117 1.63 -17.08 18.18
N ALA A 118 0.94 -16.10 17.60
CA ALA A 118 0.89 -14.75 18.17
C ALA A 118 -0.03 -14.69 19.40
N PRO A 119 0.28 -13.83 20.39
CA PRO A 119 -0.53 -13.68 21.60
C PRO A 119 -1.88 -13.02 21.36
N SER A 120 -2.09 -12.39 20.20
CA SER A 120 -3.33 -11.73 19.82
C SER A 120 -3.47 -11.62 18.31
N PHE A 121 -4.71 -11.43 17.85
CA PHE A 121 -5.00 -11.12 16.44
C PHE A 121 -4.22 -9.90 15.94
N THR A 122 -4.18 -8.83 16.75
CA THR A 122 -3.44 -7.59 16.41
C THR A 122 -1.96 -7.87 16.17
N ALA A 123 -1.32 -8.67 17.05
CA ALA A 123 0.09 -9.04 16.90
C ALA A 123 0.34 -9.88 15.64
N ALA A 124 -0.55 -10.85 15.35
CA ALA A 124 -0.48 -11.66 14.13
C ALA A 124 -0.60 -10.80 12.87
N SER A 125 -1.59 -9.92 12.83
CA SER A 125 -1.84 -9.02 11.70
C SER A 125 -0.68 -8.04 11.50
N MET A 126 -0.18 -7.45 12.58
CA MET A 126 1.01 -6.58 12.52
C MET A 126 2.23 -7.32 11.96
N PHE A 127 2.48 -8.55 12.42
CA PHE A 127 3.57 -9.37 11.90
C PHE A 127 3.45 -9.57 10.38
N LEU A 128 2.27 -9.96 9.88
CA LEU A 128 2.04 -10.20 8.45
C LEU A 128 2.24 -8.93 7.62
N ILE A 129 1.73 -7.79 8.10
CA ILE A 129 1.87 -6.50 7.41
C ILE A 129 3.33 -6.04 7.41
N VAL A 130 4.03 -6.13 8.56
CA VAL A 130 5.46 -5.79 8.69
C VAL A 130 6.29 -6.65 7.77
N TYR A 131 6.10 -7.97 7.81
CA TYR A 131 6.79 -8.92 6.94
C TYR A 131 6.64 -8.55 5.46
N ASN A 132 5.41 -8.26 5.03
CA ASN A 132 5.16 -7.85 3.64
C ASN A 132 5.79 -6.49 3.29
N THR A 133 5.77 -5.53 4.23
CA THR A 133 6.27 -4.17 4.00
C THR A 133 7.78 -4.14 3.75
N ILE A 134 8.53 -5.03 4.39
CA ILE A 134 10.00 -5.01 4.39
C ILE A 134 10.56 -5.13 2.97
N TRP A 135 10.08 -6.06 2.15
CA TRP A 135 10.80 -6.55 0.99
C TRP A 135 10.96 -5.52 -0.12
N ALA A 136 9.88 -4.90 -0.61
CA ALA A 136 9.96 -3.95 -1.72
C ALA A 136 10.75 -2.70 -1.32
N THR A 137 10.58 -2.21 -0.08
CA THR A 137 11.33 -1.06 0.44
C THR A 137 12.81 -1.41 0.63
N LEU A 138 13.13 -2.60 1.15
CA LEU A 138 14.50 -3.06 1.37
C LEU A 138 15.26 -3.16 0.04
N PHE A 139 14.72 -3.88 -0.94
CA PHE A 139 15.39 -4.05 -2.23
C PHE A 139 15.54 -2.73 -2.98
N ALA A 140 14.53 -1.85 -2.91
CA ALA A 140 14.62 -0.52 -3.49
C ALA A 140 15.68 0.34 -2.78
N THR A 141 15.84 0.20 -1.46
CA THR A 141 16.89 0.89 -0.69
C THR A 141 18.28 0.40 -1.09
N VAL A 142 18.48 -0.92 -1.15
CA VAL A 142 19.76 -1.51 -1.61
C VAL A 142 20.11 -1.02 -3.01
N THR A 143 19.17 -1.16 -3.96
CA THR A 143 19.37 -0.73 -5.35
C THR A 143 19.64 0.77 -5.43
N GLY A 144 18.84 1.58 -4.74
CA GLY A 144 19.00 3.04 -4.73
C GLY A 144 20.38 3.47 -4.24
N ILE A 145 20.92 2.83 -3.19
CA ILE A 145 22.27 3.14 -2.68
C ILE A 145 23.35 2.68 -3.66
N MET A 146 23.18 1.52 -4.29
CA MET A 146 24.16 0.98 -5.24
C MET A 146 24.22 1.78 -6.54
N THR A 147 23.14 2.45 -6.91
CA THR A 147 23.05 3.20 -8.19
C THR A 147 23.25 4.71 -8.00
N ILE A 148 23.72 5.16 -6.83
CA ILE A 148 24.02 6.58 -6.60
C ILE A 148 25.08 7.05 -7.60
N ASP A 149 24.81 8.17 -8.28
CA ASP A 149 25.76 8.79 -9.20
C ASP A 149 27.07 9.15 -8.45
N LYS A 150 28.19 8.75 -9.04
CA LYS A 150 29.52 8.97 -8.48
C LYS A 150 29.78 10.44 -8.15
N ARG A 151 29.21 11.38 -8.90
CA ARG A 151 29.33 12.83 -8.65
C ARG A 151 28.89 13.23 -7.24
N TYR A 152 27.82 12.64 -6.71
CA TYR A 152 27.40 12.90 -5.33
C TYR A 152 28.41 12.39 -4.29
N LEU A 153 29.03 11.23 -4.58
CA LEU A 153 30.03 10.63 -3.70
C LEU A 153 31.34 11.39 -3.72
N ASP A 154 31.77 11.88 -4.89
CA ASP A 154 32.96 12.69 -5.07
C ASP A 154 32.80 14.07 -4.42
N ASN A 155 31.65 14.73 -4.58
CA ASN A 155 31.33 15.97 -3.87
C ASN A 155 31.34 15.79 -2.35
N ALA A 156 30.80 14.67 -1.85
CA ALA A 156 30.86 14.37 -0.42
C ALA A 156 32.31 14.20 0.09
N ALA A 157 33.18 13.62 -0.73
CA ALA A 157 34.60 13.48 -0.40
C ALA A 157 35.31 14.84 -0.38
N THR A 158 35.04 15.71 -1.35
CA THR A 158 35.57 17.10 -1.39
C THR A 158 35.16 17.91 -0.15
N LEU A 159 33.93 17.69 0.34
CA LEU A 159 33.43 18.33 1.56
C LEU A 159 33.86 17.59 2.85
N CYS A 160 34.78 16.62 2.76
CA CYS A 160 35.25 15.79 3.87
C CYS A 160 34.14 15.14 4.68
N LEU A 161 32.99 14.82 4.04
CA LEU A 161 31.87 14.15 4.72
C LEU A 161 32.17 12.66 4.89
N SER A 162 32.08 12.15 6.11
CA SER A 162 32.32 10.75 6.46
C SER A 162 31.28 10.21 7.44
N GLY A 163 31.21 8.88 7.58
CA GLY A 163 30.37 8.19 8.54
C GLY A 163 28.87 8.57 8.49
N PRO A 164 28.20 8.75 9.64
CA PRO A 164 26.77 9.06 9.70
C PRO A 164 26.40 10.37 8.98
N ARG A 165 27.31 11.36 8.95
CA ARG A 165 27.06 12.63 8.23
C ARG A 165 26.95 12.41 6.73
N LYS A 166 27.82 11.59 6.14
CA LYS A 166 27.74 11.22 4.72
C LYS A 166 26.46 10.43 4.43
N LEU A 167 26.09 9.51 5.31
CA LEU A 167 24.87 8.70 5.18
C LEU A 167 23.62 9.59 5.10
N VAL A 168 23.41 10.45 6.11
CA VAL A 168 22.17 11.24 6.23
C VAL A 168 22.11 12.40 5.22
N LYS A 169 23.26 13.04 4.93
CA LYS A 169 23.27 14.25 4.07
C LYS A 169 23.45 13.96 2.58
N VAL A 170 23.95 12.79 2.21
CA VAL A 170 24.26 12.47 0.81
C VAL A 170 23.63 11.15 0.36
N ILE A 171 23.93 10.04 1.04
CA ILE A 171 23.54 8.71 0.56
C ILE A 171 22.01 8.52 0.61
N VAL A 172 21.40 8.78 1.77
CA VAL A 172 19.93 8.62 1.93
C VAL A 172 19.16 9.57 1.02
N PRO A 173 19.47 10.89 0.94
CA PRO A 173 18.81 11.78 -0.01
C PRO A 173 19.01 11.37 -1.46
N ALA A 174 20.21 10.97 -1.88
CA ALA A 174 20.48 10.54 -3.25
C ALA A 174 19.73 9.24 -3.62
N ALA A 175 19.53 8.33 -2.66
CA ALA A 175 18.76 7.09 -2.85
C ALA A 175 17.23 7.28 -2.67
N MET A 176 16.79 8.46 -2.20
CA MET A 176 15.38 8.72 -1.84
C MET A 176 14.37 8.41 -2.97
N PRO A 177 14.63 8.70 -4.26
CA PRO A 177 13.70 8.35 -5.33
C PRO A 177 13.39 6.85 -5.38
N SER A 178 14.42 6.00 -5.27
CA SER A 178 14.26 4.54 -5.23
C SER A 178 13.56 4.09 -3.95
N ILE A 179 13.96 4.61 -2.78
CA ILE A 179 13.38 4.29 -1.48
C ILE A 179 11.88 4.57 -1.48
N LEU A 180 11.47 5.77 -1.91
CA LEU A 180 10.05 6.16 -1.94
C LEU A 180 9.25 5.34 -2.95
N SER A 181 9.84 4.96 -4.09
CA SER A 181 9.21 4.03 -5.04
C SER A 181 8.96 2.66 -4.42
N GLY A 182 9.95 2.11 -3.71
CA GLY A 182 9.81 0.85 -2.98
C GLY A 182 8.76 0.94 -1.87
N PHE A 183 8.74 2.04 -1.12
CA PHE A 183 7.75 2.29 -0.08
C PHE A 183 6.31 2.33 -0.62
N VAL A 184 6.07 3.01 -1.75
CA VAL A 184 4.75 3.05 -2.39
C VAL A 184 4.31 1.65 -2.83
N THR A 185 5.24 0.84 -3.32
CA THR A 185 4.98 -0.57 -3.67
C THR A 185 4.63 -1.39 -2.42
N SER A 186 5.40 -1.24 -1.34
CA SER A 186 5.12 -1.87 -0.05
C SER A 186 3.77 -1.46 0.53
N LEU A 187 3.43 -0.17 0.48
CA LEU A 187 2.14 0.34 0.95
C LEU A 187 0.97 -0.35 0.24
N ARG A 188 1.05 -0.44 -1.10
CA ARG A 188 0.01 -1.08 -1.92
C ARG A 188 -0.17 -2.56 -1.57
N SER A 189 0.93 -3.31 -1.48
CA SER A 189 0.88 -4.72 -1.14
C SER A 189 0.47 -4.97 0.31
N SER A 190 0.90 -4.11 1.24
CA SER A 190 0.53 -4.20 2.65
C SER A 190 -0.94 -3.92 2.91
N PHE A 191 -1.58 -3.09 2.09
CA PHE A 191 -3.02 -2.89 2.15
C PHE A 191 -3.78 -4.17 1.80
N LEU A 192 -3.31 -4.93 0.80
CA LEU A 192 -3.90 -6.24 0.47
C LEU A 192 -3.75 -7.23 1.64
N VAL A 193 -2.57 -7.28 2.26
CA VAL A 193 -2.32 -8.16 3.41
C VAL A 193 -3.17 -7.76 4.62
N LEU A 194 -3.34 -6.45 4.87
CA LEU A 194 -4.22 -5.92 5.90
C LEU A 194 -5.66 -6.44 5.73
N VAL A 195 -6.23 -6.21 4.54
CA VAL A 195 -7.60 -6.64 4.23
C VAL A 195 -7.75 -8.15 4.44
N PHE A 196 -6.78 -8.92 3.95
CA PHE A 196 -6.78 -10.36 4.11
C PHE A 196 -6.72 -10.79 5.58
N ALA A 197 -5.84 -10.19 6.38
CA ALA A 197 -5.75 -10.47 7.81
C ALA A 197 -7.07 -10.15 8.53
N GLU A 198 -7.70 -9.01 8.21
CA GLU A 198 -8.99 -8.63 8.80
C GLU A 198 -10.13 -9.59 8.44
N MET A 199 -10.11 -10.19 7.25
CA MET A 199 -11.12 -11.16 6.83
C MET A 199 -11.11 -12.45 7.67
N TYR A 200 -9.98 -12.80 8.30
CA TYR A 200 -9.85 -14.10 8.99
C TYR A 200 -10.21 -14.08 10.47
N SER A 201 -9.92 -13.01 11.20
CA SER A 201 -10.05 -13.05 12.66
C SER A 201 -10.33 -11.71 13.33
N ALA A 202 -10.58 -10.64 12.59
CA ALA A 202 -10.91 -9.34 13.15
C ALA A 202 -12.35 -9.28 13.67
N GLN A 203 -12.61 -8.35 14.60
CA GLN A 203 -13.96 -7.97 15.02
C GLN A 203 -14.40 -6.64 14.39
N TYR A 204 -13.47 -5.86 13.88
CA TYR A 204 -13.65 -4.58 13.19
C TYR A 204 -12.63 -4.46 12.07
N GLY A 205 -12.89 -3.61 11.11
CA GLY A 205 -12.03 -3.35 9.98
C GLY A 205 -12.77 -3.42 8.65
N MET A 206 -12.20 -2.81 7.62
CA MET A 206 -12.84 -2.78 6.29
C MET A 206 -12.94 -4.19 5.69
N GLY A 207 -11.88 -5.00 5.83
CA GLY A 207 -11.86 -6.39 5.37
C GLY A 207 -12.86 -7.26 6.13
N TYR A 208 -12.93 -7.10 7.45
CA TYR A 208 -13.93 -7.78 8.29
C TYR A 208 -15.37 -7.46 7.86
N PHE A 209 -15.67 -6.17 7.62
CA PHE A 209 -17.01 -5.77 7.16
C PHE A 209 -17.41 -6.46 5.87
N VAL A 210 -16.51 -6.46 4.87
CA VAL A 210 -16.75 -7.11 3.58
C VAL A 210 -16.97 -8.61 3.75
N LYS A 211 -16.08 -9.28 4.47
CA LYS A 211 -16.14 -10.75 4.68
C LYS A 211 -17.41 -11.16 5.43
N LYS A 212 -17.71 -10.49 6.54
CA LYS A 212 -18.91 -10.76 7.35
C LYS A 212 -20.18 -10.68 6.51
N ASN A 213 -20.37 -9.61 5.75
CA ASN A 213 -21.56 -9.45 4.93
C ASN A 213 -21.61 -10.49 3.79
N ALA A 214 -20.48 -10.83 3.19
CA ALA A 214 -20.39 -11.89 2.18
C ALA A 214 -20.80 -13.26 2.74
N ASP A 215 -20.33 -13.61 3.94
CA ASP A 215 -20.65 -14.88 4.60
C ASP A 215 -22.15 -15.02 4.93
N PHE A 216 -22.83 -13.91 5.20
CA PHE A 216 -24.28 -13.87 5.40
C PHE A 216 -25.08 -13.71 4.10
N GLY A 217 -24.44 -13.69 2.92
CA GLY A 217 -25.13 -13.50 1.65
C GLY A 217 -25.68 -12.09 1.42
N LEU A 218 -25.25 -11.11 2.21
CA LEU A 218 -25.68 -9.70 2.14
C LEU A 218 -24.83 -8.93 1.13
N TYR A 219 -24.96 -9.27 -0.15
CA TYR A 219 -24.09 -8.75 -1.19
C TYR A 219 -24.22 -7.25 -1.45
N ASP A 220 -25.37 -6.64 -1.18
CA ASP A 220 -25.54 -5.18 -1.21
C ASP A 220 -24.52 -4.48 -0.29
N ASN A 221 -24.40 -4.98 0.95
CA ASN A 221 -23.49 -4.47 1.95
C ASN A 221 -22.03 -4.82 1.61
N THR A 222 -21.81 -6.03 1.08
CA THR A 222 -20.48 -6.49 0.63
C THR A 222 -19.92 -5.55 -0.44
N TRP A 223 -20.73 -5.21 -1.45
CA TRP A 223 -20.33 -4.29 -2.51
C TRP A 223 -20.13 -2.86 -1.97
N ALA A 224 -20.99 -2.39 -1.06
CA ALA A 224 -20.82 -1.08 -0.44
C ALA A 224 -19.49 -0.99 0.33
N GLY A 225 -19.15 -2.01 1.13
CA GLY A 225 -17.88 -2.09 1.86
C GLY A 225 -16.68 -2.21 0.93
N PHE A 226 -16.79 -3.01 -0.13
CA PHE A 226 -15.73 -3.18 -1.13
C PHE A 226 -15.43 -1.88 -1.87
N LEU A 227 -16.45 -1.14 -2.33
CA LEU A 227 -16.28 0.15 -2.98
C LEU A 227 -15.71 1.20 -2.03
N PHE A 228 -16.14 1.21 -0.76
CA PHE A 228 -15.54 2.06 0.27
C PHE A 228 -14.06 1.78 0.46
N MET A 229 -13.67 0.52 0.54
CA MET A 229 -12.28 0.10 0.68
C MET A 229 -11.43 0.50 -0.53
N ILE A 230 -11.95 0.37 -1.75
CA ILE A 230 -11.28 0.86 -2.97
C ILE A 230 -11.08 2.38 -2.90
N LEU A 231 -12.12 3.12 -2.52
CA LEU A 231 -12.03 4.58 -2.38
C LEU A 231 -10.94 4.98 -1.37
N VAL A 232 -10.92 4.33 -0.21
CA VAL A 232 -9.89 4.55 0.83
C VAL A 232 -8.50 4.28 0.26
N LEU A 233 -8.29 3.15 -0.41
CA LEU A 233 -6.99 2.82 -1.01
C LEU A 233 -6.56 3.86 -2.03
N VAL A 234 -7.46 4.27 -2.93
CA VAL A 234 -7.17 5.31 -3.94
C VAL A 234 -6.78 6.63 -3.28
N VAL A 235 -7.51 7.07 -2.26
CA VAL A 235 -7.22 8.32 -1.53
C VAL A 235 -5.86 8.22 -0.82
N VAL A 236 -5.60 7.14 -0.10
CA VAL A 236 -4.33 6.91 0.58
C VAL A 236 -3.18 6.92 -0.42
N MET A 237 -3.31 6.20 -1.54
CA MET A 237 -2.27 6.16 -2.58
C MET A 237 -2.03 7.55 -3.20
N GLN A 238 -3.08 8.34 -3.46
CA GLN A 238 -2.92 9.70 -3.98
C GLN A 238 -2.23 10.64 -2.99
N ILE A 239 -2.51 10.51 -1.70
CA ILE A 239 -1.83 11.28 -0.65
C ILE A 239 -0.33 10.96 -0.67
N PHE A 240 0.04 9.68 -0.68
CA PHE A 240 1.44 9.26 -0.69
C PHE A 240 2.16 9.64 -2.00
N GLU A 241 1.50 9.55 -3.15
CA GLU A 241 2.07 10.04 -4.41
C GLU A 241 2.34 11.55 -4.39
N LYS A 242 1.44 12.35 -3.80
CA LYS A 242 1.66 13.80 -3.62
C LYS A 242 2.83 14.07 -2.68
N ILE A 243 2.93 13.34 -1.56
CA ILE A 243 4.05 13.45 -0.61
C ILE A 243 5.36 13.09 -1.32
N LYS A 244 5.40 11.96 -2.03
CA LYS A 244 6.57 11.53 -2.81
C LYS A 244 7.01 12.62 -3.80
N ASN A 245 6.09 13.13 -4.61
CA ASN A 245 6.40 14.16 -5.61
C ASN A 245 6.85 15.48 -4.96
N HIS A 246 6.34 15.82 -3.78
CA HIS A 246 6.81 16.99 -3.03
C HIS A 246 8.23 16.79 -2.50
N LEU A 247 8.53 15.63 -1.94
CA LEU A 247 9.86 15.29 -1.42
C LEU A 247 10.91 15.17 -2.53
N LEU A 248 10.50 14.83 -3.75
CA LEU A 248 11.39 14.61 -4.90
C LEU A 248 11.44 15.80 -5.87
N ARG A 249 10.91 16.98 -5.51
CA ARG A 249 10.94 18.16 -6.40
C ARG A 249 12.33 18.50 -6.92
N TRP A 250 13.35 18.33 -6.10
CA TRP A 250 14.75 18.60 -6.44
C TRP A 250 15.35 17.62 -7.46
N THR A 251 14.65 16.54 -7.81
CA THR A 251 15.10 15.57 -8.84
C THR A 251 14.43 15.81 -10.19
N MET A 252 13.48 16.75 -10.26
CA MET A 252 12.69 17.00 -11.48
C MET A 252 13.14 18.25 -12.23
N ASP A 253 14.11 18.99 -11.68
CA ASP A 253 14.81 20.10 -12.32
C ASP A 253 16.14 19.57 -12.92
#